data_333549c431b1d7ad1d8b7af229d9e6cc
#
_entry.id   333549c431b1d7ad1d8b7af229d9e6cc
#
_cell.length_a   1.000
_cell.length_b   1.000
_cell.length_c   1.000
_cell.angle_alpha   90.00
_cell.angle_beta   90.00
_cell.angle_gamma   90.00
#
_symmetry.space_group_name_H-M   'P 1'
#
loop_
_entity.id
_entity.type
_entity.pdbx_description
1 polymer ?
#
loop_
_entity_poly.entity_id
_entity_poly.type
_entity_poly.pdbx_seq_one_letter_code
_entity_poly.pdbx_strand_id
1 'polypeptide(L)'
;RVELIDGIITKMNPIGSKHAACVDKLNRLFSRALSPEEATVRVQNPIILDDGTEPEPDLALLKPREDAYANAHPRPADVLLVVEVADTTVEEDRTVKLPRYAAAGIPEVWLVNLPDRKIEVYQTPVGTEADAGYKIRVEYRPGEALSPGMFPDVKVGVADILPIVD
;
A
#
# COMPACT_ATOMS: atom_id res chain seq x y z
N ARG A 1 0.21 7.62 16.24
CA ARG A 1 1.04 6.93 15.24
C ARG A 1 2.03 7.93 14.64
N VAL A 2 3.21 7.46 14.32
CA VAL A 2 4.27 8.24 13.67
C VAL A 2 4.93 7.38 12.59
N GLU A 3 5.46 8.02 11.56
CA GLU A 3 6.32 7.40 10.55
C GLU A 3 7.69 8.06 10.59
N LEU A 4 8.72 7.34 10.18
CA LEU A 4 10.04 7.90 9.93
C LEU A 4 10.23 8.00 8.41
N ILE A 5 10.44 9.23 7.92
CA ILE A 5 10.67 9.49 6.49
C ILE A 5 11.90 10.37 6.35
N ASP A 6 12.93 9.87 5.68
CA ASP A 6 14.22 10.54 5.49
C ASP A 6 14.85 11.06 6.81
N GLY A 7 14.76 10.27 7.87
CA GLY A 7 15.26 10.64 9.20
C GLY A 7 14.37 11.63 9.97
N ILE A 8 13.21 11.98 9.43
CA ILE A 8 12.27 12.90 10.07
C ILE A 8 11.07 12.10 10.62
N ILE A 9 10.80 12.28 11.91
CA ILE A 9 9.60 11.70 12.53
C ILE A 9 8.40 12.57 12.17
N THR A 10 7.46 11.97 11.43
CA THR A 10 6.21 12.60 11.00
C THR A 10 5.04 12.04 11.80
N LYS A 11 4.27 12.92 12.43
CA LYS A 11 3.06 12.52 13.13
C LYS A 11 1.93 12.29 12.14
N MET A 12 1.32 11.12 12.20
CA MET A 12 0.15 10.81 11.38
C MET A 12 -1.12 11.44 11.96
N ASN A 13 -1.96 11.97 11.10
CA ASN A 13 -3.26 12.48 11.49
C ASN A 13 -4.23 11.32 11.85
N PRO A 14 -5.22 11.58 12.73
CA PRO A 14 -6.30 10.63 12.94
C PRO A 14 -7.02 10.31 11.63
N ILE A 15 -7.26 9.02 11.36
CA ILE A 15 -7.95 8.58 10.16
C ILE A 15 -9.47 8.83 10.25
N GLY A 16 -10.08 9.26 9.16
CA GLY A 16 -11.52 9.42 9.04
C GLY A 16 -12.23 8.07 8.87
N SER A 17 -13.55 8.05 9.08
CA SER A 17 -14.37 6.83 8.97
C SER A 17 -14.36 6.23 7.56
N LYS A 18 -14.31 7.05 6.50
CA LYS A 18 -14.25 6.58 5.11
C LYS A 18 -12.94 5.85 4.83
N HIS A 19 -11.83 6.40 5.30
CA HIS A 19 -10.51 5.78 5.21
C HIS A 19 -10.51 4.43 5.96
N ALA A 20 -10.93 4.41 7.23
CA ALA A 20 -10.99 3.19 8.03
C ALA A 20 -11.86 2.11 7.37
N ALA A 21 -13.05 2.46 6.87
CA ALA A 21 -13.92 1.51 6.18
C ALA A 21 -13.28 0.91 4.92
N CYS A 22 -12.52 1.71 4.17
CA CYS A 22 -11.79 1.24 3.00
C CYS A 22 -10.69 0.23 3.38
N VAL A 23 -9.90 0.54 4.41
CA VAL A 23 -8.86 -0.36 4.94
C VAL A 23 -9.47 -1.67 5.44
N ASP A 24 -10.58 -1.61 6.19
CA ASP A 24 -11.29 -2.80 6.68
C ASP A 24 -11.79 -3.70 5.55
N LYS A 25 -12.32 -3.10 4.47
CA LYS A 25 -12.79 -3.85 3.30
C LYS A 25 -11.63 -4.53 2.56
N LEU A 26 -10.52 -3.81 2.34
CA LEU A 26 -9.30 -4.36 1.75
C LEU A 26 -8.74 -5.51 2.57
N ASN A 27 -8.61 -5.33 3.89
CA ASN A 27 -8.13 -6.35 4.80
C ASN A 27 -9.00 -7.62 4.72
N ARG A 28 -10.32 -7.45 4.80
CA ARG A 28 -11.27 -8.57 4.70
C ARG A 28 -11.16 -9.30 3.36
N LEU A 29 -11.03 -8.57 2.26
CA LEU A 29 -10.93 -9.13 0.92
C LEU A 29 -9.66 -9.98 0.79
N PHE A 30 -8.49 -9.40 1.10
CA PHE A 30 -7.23 -10.12 0.96
C PHE A 30 -7.09 -11.27 1.95
N SER A 31 -7.56 -11.12 3.19
CA SER A 31 -7.52 -12.20 4.19
C SER A 31 -8.45 -13.37 3.86
N ARG A 32 -9.46 -13.17 3.01
CA ARG A 32 -10.32 -14.25 2.51
C ARG A 32 -9.80 -14.88 1.22
N ALA A 33 -9.17 -14.09 0.37
CA ALA A 33 -8.72 -14.52 -0.95
C ALA A 33 -7.36 -15.21 -0.94
N LEU A 34 -6.51 -14.92 0.04
CA LEU A 34 -5.14 -15.43 0.15
C LEU A 34 -4.99 -16.31 1.39
N SER A 35 -4.38 -17.47 1.21
CA SER A 35 -4.00 -18.33 2.34
C SER A 35 -2.76 -17.78 3.05
N PRO A 36 -2.51 -18.18 4.32
CA PRO A 36 -1.29 -17.80 5.05
C PRO A 36 0.01 -18.23 4.35
N GLU A 37 -0.04 -19.27 3.53
CA GLU A 37 1.10 -19.80 2.77
C GLU A 37 1.37 -18.97 1.49
N GLU A 38 0.39 -18.20 1.02
CA GLU A 38 0.53 -17.34 -0.16
C GLU A 38 1.01 -15.95 0.22
N ALA A 39 0.42 -15.34 1.25
CA ALA A 39 0.82 -14.02 1.72
C ALA A 39 0.45 -13.78 3.19
N THR A 40 1.21 -12.93 3.85
CA THR A 40 0.84 -12.31 5.11
C THR A 40 0.20 -10.97 4.83
N VAL A 41 -1.05 -10.76 5.28
CA VAL A 41 -1.73 -9.46 5.20
C VAL A 41 -1.41 -8.67 6.45
N ARG A 42 -0.79 -7.48 6.31
CA ARG A 42 -0.50 -6.57 7.43
C ARG A 42 -1.24 -5.25 7.23
N VAL A 43 -1.82 -4.76 8.32
CA VAL A 43 -2.58 -3.51 8.34
C VAL A 43 -1.90 -2.54 9.28
N GLN A 44 -1.52 -1.37 8.75
CA GLN A 44 -0.98 -0.25 9.53
C GLN A 44 0.19 -0.64 10.45
N ASN A 45 1.12 -1.37 9.89
CA ASN A 45 2.37 -1.77 10.55
C ASN A 45 3.59 -1.33 9.74
N PRO A 46 4.73 -1.08 10.40
CA PRO A 46 5.93 -0.57 9.74
C PRO A 46 6.53 -1.52 8.70
N ILE A 47 7.14 -0.91 7.68
CA ILE A 47 8.07 -1.54 6.74
C ILE A 47 9.38 -0.74 6.81
N ILE A 48 10.52 -1.39 7.00
CA ILE A 48 11.82 -0.71 6.98
C ILE A 48 12.34 -0.65 5.55
N LEU A 49 12.27 0.51 4.91
CA LEU A 49 12.81 0.70 3.55
C LEU A 49 14.33 0.85 3.58
N ASP A 50 14.84 1.66 4.50
CA ASP A 50 16.25 1.90 4.77
C ASP A 50 16.44 2.37 6.23
N ASP A 51 17.64 2.82 6.60
CA ASP A 51 17.97 3.21 7.97
C ASP A 51 17.28 4.52 8.42
N GLY A 52 16.73 5.29 7.48
CA GLY A 52 16.07 6.58 7.73
C GLY A 52 14.60 6.60 7.35
N THR A 53 14.06 5.50 6.78
CA THR A 53 12.72 5.50 6.21
C THR A 53 11.95 4.24 6.61
N GLU A 54 10.96 4.45 7.47
CA GLU A 54 10.10 3.40 8.04
C GLU A 54 8.64 3.87 8.01
N PRO A 55 7.97 3.77 6.83
CA PRO A 55 6.56 4.10 6.70
C PRO A 55 5.67 3.02 7.33
N GLU A 56 4.44 3.43 7.70
CA GLU A 56 3.35 2.54 8.15
C GLU A 56 2.23 2.52 7.09
N PRO A 57 2.36 1.74 6.00
CA PRO A 57 1.32 1.69 4.98
C PRO A 57 -0.02 1.20 5.54
N ASP A 58 -1.11 1.63 4.96
CA ASP A 58 -2.45 1.23 5.41
C ASP A 58 -2.66 -0.28 5.28
N LEU A 59 -2.10 -0.90 4.23
CA LEU A 59 -2.06 -2.35 4.08
C LEU A 59 -0.83 -2.77 3.29
N ALA A 60 -0.25 -3.90 3.64
CA ALA A 60 0.80 -4.56 2.87
C ALA A 60 0.51 -6.05 2.71
N LEU A 61 0.79 -6.59 1.52
CA LEU A 61 0.93 -8.02 1.29
C LEU A 61 2.41 -8.37 1.32
N LEU A 62 2.76 -9.30 2.19
CA LEU A 62 4.14 -9.70 2.44
C LEU A 62 4.34 -11.17 2.10
N LYS A 63 5.56 -11.55 1.75
CA LYS A 63 5.95 -12.95 1.66
C LYS A 63 5.70 -13.64 3.01
N PRO A 64 5.18 -14.87 3.03
CA PRO A 64 5.00 -15.61 4.27
C PRO A 64 6.34 -15.83 4.99
N ARG A 65 6.31 -15.69 6.30
CA ARG A 65 7.43 -16.02 7.20
C ARG A 65 6.92 -16.79 8.41
N GLU A 66 7.64 -17.82 8.81
CA GLU A 66 7.26 -18.70 9.93
C GLU A 66 7.09 -17.92 11.25
N ASP A 67 8.00 -16.95 11.51
CA ASP A 67 7.94 -16.08 12.68
C ASP A 67 6.92 -14.94 12.59
N ALA A 68 6.16 -14.84 11.49
CA ALA A 68 5.22 -13.76 11.21
C ALA A 68 5.84 -12.37 11.43
N TYR A 69 7.13 -12.22 11.14
CA TYR A 69 7.92 -10.98 11.35
C TYR A 69 8.04 -10.56 12.82
N ALA A 70 8.00 -11.51 13.75
CA ALA A 70 8.12 -11.22 15.18
C ALA A 70 9.52 -10.71 15.57
N ASN A 71 10.57 -11.16 14.88
CA ASN A 71 11.96 -10.83 15.20
C ASN A 71 12.50 -9.61 14.44
N ALA A 72 11.86 -9.19 13.36
CA ALA A 72 12.23 -8.00 12.59
C ALA A 72 11.08 -7.56 11.69
N HIS A 73 10.90 -6.26 11.52
CA HIS A 73 9.96 -5.72 10.53
C HIS A 73 10.33 -6.15 9.11
N PRO A 74 9.36 -6.25 8.19
CA PRO A 74 9.62 -6.58 6.79
C PRO A 74 10.49 -5.52 6.13
N ARG A 75 11.31 -5.96 5.18
CA ARG A 75 12.15 -5.13 4.33
C ARG A 75 11.64 -5.19 2.87
N PRO A 76 12.13 -4.37 1.94
CA PRO A 76 11.60 -4.31 0.57
C PRO A 76 11.52 -5.67 -0.13
N ALA A 77 12.49 -6.56 0.08
CA ALA A 77 12.49 -7.90 -0.50
C ALA A 77 11.34 -8.82 -0.01
N ASP A 78 10.72 -8.47 1.10
CA ASP A 78 9.58 -9.21 1.68
C ASP A 78 8.23 -8.70 1.16
N VAL A 79 8.20 -7.53 0.53
CA VAL A 79 6.95 -6.84 0.15
C VAL A 79 6.50 -7.24 -1.25
N LEU A 80 5.25 -7.66 -1.37
CA LEU A 80 4.60 -8.01 -2.63
C LEU A 80 3.72 -6.88 -3.16
N LEU A 81 3.06 -6.17 -2.25
CA LEU A 81 2.18 -5.03 -2.55
C LEU A 81 2.12 -4.10 -1.34
N VAL A 82 2.14 -2.80 -1.59
CA VAL A 82 1.76 -1.77 -0.63
C VAL A 82 0.46 -1.13 -1.08
N VAL A 83 -0.45 -0.87 -0.15
CA VAL A 83 -1.68 -0.09 -0.39
C VAL A 83 -1.71 1.08 0.58
N GLU A 84 -1.81 2.28 0.02
CA GLU A 84 -2.10 3.52 0.73
C GLU A 84 -3.53 3.97 0.43
N VAL A 85 -4.27 4.36 1.43
CA VAL A 85 -5.63 4.91 1.30
C VAL A 85 -5.58 6.40 1.62
N ALA A 86 -5.78 7.23 0.62
CA ALA A 86 -5.64 8.68 0.74
C ALA A 86 -7.00 9.37 0.68
N ASP A 87 -7.31 10.17 1.69
CA ASP A 87 -8.45 11.09 1.71
C ASP A 87 -7.96 12.53 1.51
N THR A 88 -7.13 13.04 2.42
CA THR A 88 -6.55 14.38 2.36
C THR A 88 -5.06 14.40 2.01
N THR A 89 -4.42 13.25 1.93
CA THR A 89 -2.96 13.07 1.78
C THR A 89 -2.53 12.65 0.37
N VAL A 90 -3.43 12.67 -0.62
CA VAL A 90 -3.16 12.16 -1.98
C VAL A 90 -1.85 12.68 -2.58
N GLU A 91 -1.61 13.99 -2.49
CA GLU A 91 -0.39 14.60 -3.03
C GLU A 91 0.86 14.25 -2.20
N GLU A 92 0.73 14.12 -0.88
CA GLU A 92 1.82 13.69 -0.02
C GLU A 92 2.21 12.24 -0.35
N ASP A 93 1.24 11.35 -0.48
CA ASP A 93 1.50 9.95 -0.85
C ASP A 93 2.17 9.86 -2.23
N ARG A 94 1.73 10.66 -3.21
CA ARG A 94 2.33 10.69 -4.55
C ARG A 94 3.74 11.26 -4.59
N THR A 95 3.99 12.35 -3.87
CA THR A 95 5.25 13.11 -3.98
C THR A 95 6.29 12.72 -2.94
N VAL A 96 5.86 12.15 -1.82
CA VAL A 96 6.73 11.76 -0.71
C VAL A 96 6.90 10.26 -0.64
N LYS A 97 5.81 9.49 -0.48
CA LYS A 97 5.90 8.04 -0.24
C LYS A 97 6.21 7.23 -1.50
N LEU A 98 5.51 7.48 -2.60
CA LEU A 98 5.71 6.72 -3.85
C LEU A 98 7.16 6.72 -4.35
N PRO A 99 7.89 7.85 -4.40
CA PRO A 99 9.30 7.83 -4.79
C PRO A 99 10.17 6.98 -3.87
N ARG A 100 9.88 6.96 -2.57
CA ARG A 100 10.63 6.15 -1.60
C ARG A 100 10.36 4.66 -1.73
N TYR A 101 9.09 4.28 -1.97
CA TYR A 101 8.75 2.90 -2.30
C TYR A 101 9.44 2.45 -3.59
N ALA A 102 9.47 3.31 -4.61
CA ALA A 102 10.15 3.01 -5.87
C ALA A 102 11.67 2.88 -5.69
N ALA A 103 12.32 3.80 -4.96
CA ALA A 103 13.75 3.75 -4.66
C ALA A 103 14.14 2.48 -3.89
N ALA A 104 13.27 2.02 -2.99
CA ALA A 104 13.44 0.77 -2.26
C ALA A 104 13.14 -0.49 -3.10
N GLY A 105 12.63 -0.34 -4.32
CA GLY A 105 12.30 -1.46 -5.20
C GLY A 105 11.01 -2.20 -4.85
N ILE A 106 10.07 -1.54 -4.16
CA ILE A 106 8.74 -2.12 -3.91
C ILE A 106 8.05 -2.37 -5.25
N PRO A 107 7.67 -3.63 -5.57
CA PRO A 107 7.28 -3.99 -6.93
C PRO A 107 5.97 -3.35 -7.39
N GLU A 108 5.03 -3.14 -6.45
CA GLU A 108 3.69 -2.63 -6.74
C GLU A 108 3.15 -1.82 -5.57
N VAL A 109 2.55 -0.66 -5.89
CA VAL A 109 1.85 0.19 -4.94
C VAL A 109 0.48 0.56 -5.50
N TRP A 110 -0.55 0.43 -4.68
CA TRP A 110 -1.88 0.95 -4.95
C TRP A 110 -2.13 2.19 -4.10
N LEU A 111 -2.51 3.28 -4.74
CA LEU A 111 -3.01 4.48 -4.08
C LEU A 111 -4.52 4.55 -4.28
N VAL A 112 -5.25 4.26 -3.22
CA VAL A 112 -6.72 4.39 -3.20
C VAL A 112 -7.06 5.85 -2.96
N ASN A 113 -7.37 6.56 -4.03
CA ASN A 113 -7.70 7.99 -4.02
C ASN A 113 -9.20 8.14 -3.73
N LEU A 114 -9.55 8.41 -2.46
CA LEU A 114 -10.95 8.51 -2.04
C LEU A 114 -11.67 9.74 -2.65
N PRO A 115 -11.05 10.94 -2.70
CA PRO A 115 -11.67 12.11 -3.34
C PRO A 115 -12.07 11.87 -4.79
N ASP A 116 -11.17 11.31 -5.58
CA ASP A 116 -11.41 11.06 -7.01
C ASP A 116 -12.09 9.71 -7.30
N ARG A 117 -12.36 8.93 -6.25
CA ARG A 117 -13.02 7.61 -6.33
C ARG A 117 -12.36 6.68 -7.34
N LYS A 118 -11.05 6.51 -7.23
CA LYS A 118 -10.24 5.64 -8.09
C LYS A 118 -9.13 4.95 -7.33
N ILE A 119 -8.57 3.90 -7.94
CA ILE A 119 -7.34 3.27 -7.51
C ILE A 119 -6.28 3.55 -8.56
N GLU A 120 -5.16 4.11 -8.16
CA GLU A 120 -3.98 4.29 -8.98
C GLU A 120 -3.01 3.15 -8.68
N VAL A 121 -2.67 2.37 -9.71
CA VAL A 121 -1.74 1.25 -9.61
C VAL A 121 -0.40 1.66 -10.19
N TYR A 122 0.64 1.51 -9.41
CA TYR A 122 2.03 1.82 -9.76
C TYR A 122 2.85 0.55 -9.77
N GLN A 123 3.54 0.26 -10.88
CA GLN A 123 4.33 -0.95 -11.07
C GLN A 123 5.65 -0.63 -11.78
N THR A 124 6.59 -1.55 -11.69
CA THR A 124 7.92 -1.45 -12.30
C THR A 124 8.69 -0.25 -11.76
N PRO A 125 9.20 -0.36 -10.52
CA PRO A 125 10.03 0.68 -9.94
C PRO A 125 11.29 0.89 -10.76
N VAL A 126 11.67 2.15 -10.97
CA VAL A 126 12.85 2.58 -11.73
C VAL A 126 13.54 3.74 -11.03
N GLY A 127 14.81 3.92 -11.31
CA GLY A 127 15.61 5.00 -10.72
C GLY A 127 16.03 4.73 -9.27
N THR A 128 16.76 5.67 -8.72
CA THR A 128 17.25 5.65 -7.33
C THR A 128 17.11 7.02 -6.72
N GLU A 129 16.91 7.09 -5.41
CA GLU A 129 16.82 8.35 -4.66
C GLU A 129 15.85 9.37 -5.30
N ALA A 130 16.35 10.55 -5.66
CA ALA A 130 15.54 11.65 -6.18
C ALA A 130 14.88 11.38 -7.54
N ASP A 131 15.46 10.46 -8.34
CA ASP A 131 14.94 10.09 -9.67
C ASP A 131 14.04 8.86 -9.65
N ALA A 132 13.79 8.30 -8.46
CA ALA A 132 12.99 7.10 -8.32
C ALA A 132 11.50 7.34 -8.62
N GLY A 133 10.90 6.38 -9.31
CA GLY A 133 9.48 6.38 -9.63
C GLY A 133 9.03 5.04 -10.21
N TYR A 134 7.79 5.00 -10.65
CA TYR A 134 7.21 3.82 -11.28
C TYR A 134 7.02 4.06 -12.78
N LYS A 135 7.47 3.09 -13.59
CA LYS A 135 7.37 3.18 -15.06
C LYS A 135 5.92 3.01 -15.55
N ILE A 136 5.12 2.23 -14.82
CA ILE A 136 3.73 1.93 -15.18
C ILE A 136 2.81 2.57 -14.15
N ARG A 137 1.83 3.32 -14.63
CA ARG A 137 0.71 3.84 -13.85
C ARG A 137 -0.59 3.57 -14.59
N VAL A 138 -1.54 2.90 -13.92
CA VAL A 138 -2.88 2.62 -14.45
C VAL A 138 -3.91 3.07 -13.42
N GLU A 139 -5.01 3.65 -13.89
CA GLU A 139 -6.14 4.04 -13.03
C GLU A 139 -7.32 3.12 -13.24
N TYR A 140 -7.98 2.73 -12.14
CA TYR A 140 -9.20 1.94 -12.12
C TYR A 140 -10.31 2.69 -11.39
N ARG A 141 -11.53 2.64 -11.95
CA ARG A 141 -12.71 3.37 -11.44
C ARG A 141 -13.82 2.39 -11.02
N PRO A 142 -14.84 2.86 -10.26
CA PRO A 142 -16.01 2.05 -9.95
C PRO A 142 -16.63 1.41 -11.20
N GLY A 143 -16.91 0.11 -11.12
CA GLY A 143 -17.34 -0.71 -12.27
C GLY A 143 -16.22 -1.53 -12.90
N GLU A 144 -14.96 -1.20 -12.59
CA GLU A 144 -13.79 -1.96 -13.02
C GLU A 144 -13.27 -2.83 -11.87
N ALA A 145 -12.48 -3.85 -12.22
CA ALA A 145 -11.79 -4.71 -11.27
C ALA A 145 -10.30 -4.77 -11.60
N LEU A 146 -9.48 -4.95 -10.58
CA LEU A 146 -8.04 -5.12 -10.69
C LEU A 146 -7.56 -6.30 -9.86
N SER A 147 -6.32 -6.70 -10.07
CA SER A 147 -5.68 -7.77 -9.30
C SER A 147 -4.27 -7.37 -8.94
N PRO A 148 -3.74 -7.77 -7.76
CA PRO A 148 -2.31 -7.66 -7.49
C PRO A 148 -1.51 -8.42 -8.54
N GLY A 149 -0.39 -7.87 -8.98
CA GLY A 149 0.46 -8.50 -10.00
C GLY A 149 0.92 -9.91 -9.64
N MET A 150 1.21 -10.15 -8.34
CA MET A 150 1.57 -11.49 -7.83
C MET A 150 0.39 -12.45 -7.68
N PHE A 151 -0.84 -11.93 -7.66
CA PHE A 151 -2.06 -12.74 -7.45
C PHE A 151 -3.12 -12.38 -8.50
N PRO A 152 -2.89 -12.75 -9.77
CA PRO A 152 -3.76 -12.34 -10.88
C PRO A 152 -5.18 -12.93 -10.79
N ASP A 153 -5.37 -14.00 -10.01
CA ASP A 153 -6.67 -14.62 -9.78
C ASP A 153 -7.49 -13.93 -8.67
N VAL A 154 -6.87 -13.09 -7.87
CA VAL A 154 -7.56 -12.31 -6.83
C VAL A 154 -8.17 -11.06 -7.47
N LYS A 155 -9.49 -11.05 -7.64
CA LYS A 155 -10.23 -9.94 -8.23
C LYS A 155 -10.72 -8.97 -7.16
N VAL A 156 -10.37 -7.70 -7.32
CA VAL A 156 -10.78 -6.60 -6.46
C VAL A 156 -11.65 -5.65 -7.27
N GLY A 157 -12.94 -5.64 -7.01
CA GLY A 157 -13.85 -4.64 -7.59
C GLY A 157 -13.62 -3.28 -6.93
N VAL A 158 -13.37 -2.24 -7.72
CA VAL A 158 -13.12 -0.90 -7.19
C VAL A 158 -14.29 -0.41 -6.32
N ALA A 159 -15.52 -0.64 -6.77
CA ALA A 159 -16.73 -0.27 -6.01
C ALA A 159 -16.87 -1.03 -4.68
N ASP A 160 -16.28 -2.22 -4.56
CA ASP A 160 -16.40 -3.06 -3.37
C ASP A 160 -15.57 -2.54 -2.20
N ILE A 161 -14.46 -1.85 -2.49
CA ILE A 161 -13.56 -1.31 -1.48
C ILE A 161 -13.79 0.17 -1.19
N LEU A 162 -14.28 0.94 -2.15
CA LEU A 162 -14.58 2.35 -1.91
C LEU A 162 -15.74 2.53 -0.95
N PRO A 163 -15.76 3.64 -0.17
CA PRO A 163 -16.91 3.99 0.65
C PRO A 163 -18.16 4.22 -0.22
N ILE A 164 -19.31 3.83 0.30
CA ILE A 164 -20.60 4.18 -0.29
C ILE A 164 -20.75 5.71 -0.15
N VAL A 165 -21.13 6.36 -1.23
CA VAL A 165 -21.54 7.77 -1.23
C VAL A 165 -23.06 7.82 -1.26
N ASP A 166 -23.62 8.59 -0.35
CA ASP A 166 -25.05 8.89 -0.31
C ASP A 166 -25.45 9.85 -1.45
#